data_fab7b96069043d283c851f7cb55bcdb9
#
_entry.id   fab7b96069043d283c851f7cb55bcdb9
#
_cell.length_a   1.000
_cell.length_b   1.000
_cell.length_c   1.000
_cell.angle_alpha   90.00
_cell.angle_beta   90.00
_cell.angle_gamma   90.00
#
_symmetry.space_group_name_H-M   'P 1'
#
loop_
_entity.id
_entity.type
_entity.pdbx_description
1 polymer ?
#
loop_
_entity_poly.entity_id
_entity_poly.type
_entity_poly.pdbx_seq_one_letter_code
_entity_poly.pdbx_strand_id
1 'polypeptide(L)'
;TRDVPATMATMVAEPYVNHIPTLTGGVGQSQLARFYQYHFVHQNPKDIKITSISRTVGSTQVVDEFIMSFTHDAEIDWLLPGVKPTGKYVEIPMLGVIQFRGSKLCHEHIYWDQASVLVQIGLLDPTGLPVAGVETARKLLDEDLPSNTLMPSWSSSEGKPVS
;
A
#
# COMPACT_ATOMS: atom_id res chain seq x y z
N THR A 1 -11.73 -5.42 -12.26
CA THR A 1 -11.90 -5.39 -13.73
C THR A 1 -10.80 -4.54 -14.35
N ARG A 2 -10.27 -4.94 -15.51
CA ARG A 2 -9.29 -4.13 -16.25
C ARG A 2 -10.00 -3.17 -17.24
N ASP A 3 -11.17 -2.69 -16.84
CA ASP A 3 -12.04 -1.81 -17.62
C ASP A 3 -11.98 -0.40 -17.02
N VAL A 4 -11.22 0.47 -17.66
CA VAL A 4 -11.02 1.85 -17.19
C VAL A 4 -12.32 2.67 -17.31
N PRO A 5 -13.09 2.64 -18.42
CA PRO A 5 -14.38 3.30 -18.48
C PRO A 5 -15.35 2.89 -17.37
N ALA A 6 -15.46 1.59 -17.09
CA ALA A 6 -16.31 1.09 -16.00
C ALA A 6 -15.81 1.57 -14.63
N THR A 7 -14.49 1.59 -14.40
CA THR A 7 -13.89 2.13 -13.18
C THR A 7 -14.23 3.62 -13.01
N MET A 8 -14.02 4.43 -14.06
CA MET A 8 -14.33 5.86 -14.02
C MET A 8 -15.81 6.15 -13.78
N ALA A 9 -16.71 5.32 -14.31
CA ALA A 9 -18.16 5.46 -14.11
C ALA A 9 -18.58 5.28 -12.63
N THR A 10 -17.77 4.63 -11.79
CA THR A 10 -18.02 4.50 -10.34
C THR A 10 -17.66 5.74 -9.53
N MET A 11 -17.05 6.74 -10.15
CA MET A 11 -16.54 7.94 -9.51
C MET A 11 -17.44 9.16 -9.74
N VAL A 12 -17.31 10.17 -8.88
CA VAL A 12 -17.95 11.50 -9.06
C VAL A 12 -17.33 12.22 -10.27
N ALA A 13 -17.87 13.40 -10.62
CA ALA A 13 -17.34 14.22 -11.74
C ALA A 13 -15.90 14.69 -11.49
N GLU A 14 -15.57 15.06 -10.25
CA GLU A 14 -14.24 15.52 -9.84
C GLU A 14 -13.68 14.58 -8.74
N PRO A 15 -13.23 13.37 -9.11
CA PRO A 15 -12.64 12.42 -8.16
C PRO A 15 -11.19 12.78 -7.86
N TYR A 16 -10.70 12.28 -6.71
CA TYR A 16 -9.30 12.43 -6.31
C TYR A 16 -8.75 11.08 -5.80
N VAL A 17 -7.64 10.64 -6.33
CA VAL A 17 -6.91 9.45 -5.87
C VAL A 17 -5.46 9.83 -5.63
N ASN A 18 -4.93 9.42 -4.47
CA ASN A 18 -3.54 9.65 -4.12
C ASN A 18 -2.94 8.42 -3.42
N HIS A 19 -1.90 7.88 -4.00
CA HIS A 19 -1.00 6.92 -3.39
C HIS A 19 0.05 7.71 -2.61
N ILE A 20 -0.09 7.75 -1.29
CA ILE A 20 0.64 8.69 -0.42
C ILE A 20 2.16 8.58 -0.55
N PRO A 21 2.77 7.38 -0.53
CA PRO A 21 4.24 7.28 -0.55
C PRO A 21 4.88 7.73 -1.87
N THR A 22 4.15 7.67 -2.98
CA THR A 22 4.70 7.90 -4.33
C THR A 22 4.08 9.12 -5.02
N LEU A 23 3.06 9.76 -4.41
CA LEU A 23 2.32 10.89 -4.97
C LEU A 23 1.66 10.58 -6.32
N THR A 24 1.35 9.31 -6.57
CA THR A 24 0.72 8.87 -7.83
C THR A 24 -0.80 8.84 -7.72
N GLY A 25 -1.49 9.01 -8.84
CA GLY A 25 -2.94 9.13 -8.90
C GLY A 25 -3.36 10.32 -9.76
N GLY A 26 -4.30 11.13 -9.29
CA GLY A 26 -4.73 12.33 -10.03
C GLY A 26 -6.00 12.97 -9.48
N VAL A 27 -6.35 14.12 -10.07
CA VAL A 27 -7.55 14.90 -9.78
C VAL A 27 -8.39 15.01 -11.03
N GLY A 28 -9.69 14.76 -10.90
CA GLY A 28 -10.67 14.82 -11.99
C GLY A 28 -10.63 13.62 -12.92
N GLN A 29 -11.70 13.47 -13.70
CA GLN A 29 -11.91 12.32 -14.59
C GLN A 29 -10.78 12.13 -15.60
N SER A 30 -10.28 13.23 -16.20
CA SER A 30 -9.28 13.15 -17.26
C SER A 30 -7.93 12.64 -16.76
N GLN A 31 -7.42 13.18 -15.63
CA GLN A 31 -6.14 12.73 -15.08
C GLN A 31 -6.23 11.28 -14.59
N LEU A 32 -7.32 10.92 -13.90
CA LEU A 32 -7.49 9.57 -13.37
C LEU A 32 -7.71 8.53 -14.48
N ALA A 33 -8.49 8.85 -15.52
CA ALA A 33 -8.62 7.94 -16.66
C ALA A 33 -7.26 7.66 -17.31
N ARG A 34 -6.44 8.71 -17.51
CA ARG A 34 -5.06 8.56 -18.01
C ARG A 34 -4.19 7.72 -17.09
N PHE A 35 -4.24 7.99 -15.77
CA PHE A 35 -3.49 7.25 -14.77
C PHE A 35 -3.86 5.78 -14.78
N TYR A 36 -5.15 5.44 -14.69
CA TYR A 36 -5.61 4.06 -14.69
C TYR A 36 -5.26 3.34 -15.99
N GLN A 37 -5.41 4.01 -17.14
CA GLN A 37 -5.16 3.41 -18.44
C GLN A 37 -3.69 3.04 -18.65
N TYR A 38 -2.76 3.92 -18.30
CA TYR A 38 -1.37 3.81 -18.70
C TYR A 38 -0.40 3.48 -17.56
N HIS A 39 -0.76 3.74 -16.30
CA HIS A 39 0.15 3.66 -15.17
C HIS A 39 -0.34 2.77 -14.02
N PHE A 40 -1.51 2.15 -14.15
CA PHE A 40 -2.07 1.33 -13.07
C PHE A 40 -2.60 -0.02 -13.57
N VAL A 41 -3.66 -0.04 -14.38
CA VAL A 41 -4.43 -1.26 -14.66
C VAL A 41 -3.59 -2.34 -15.35
N HIS A 42 -2.71 -1.95 -16.27
CA HIS A 42 -1.91 -2.87 -17.08
C HIS A 42 -0.49 -3.10 -16.54
N GLN A 43 -0.12 -2.39 -15.47
CA GLN A 43 1.20 -2.51 -14.84
C GLN A 43 1.20 -3.39 -13.59
N ASN A 44 0.04 -3.85 -13.14
CA ASN A 44 -0.03 -4.75 -11.99
C ASN A 44 0.52 -6.14 -12.35
N PRO A 45 1.41 -6.70 -11.50
CA PRO A 45 1.90 -8.07 -11.65
C PRO A 45 0.75 -9.07 -11.80
N LYS A 46 1.02 -10.18 -12.51
CA LYS A 46 -0.04 -11.18 -12.79
C LYS A 46 -0.42 -11.99 -11.56
N ASP A 47 0.51 -12.13 -10.63
CA ASP A 47 0.38 -12.90 -9.39
C ASP A 47 -0.06 -12.05 -8.21
N ILE A 48 -0.48 -10.79 -8.44
CA ILE A 48 -0.95 -9.90 -7.37
C ILE A 48 -2.07 -10.56 -6.57
N LYS A 49 -1.90 -10.60 -5.25
CA LYS A 49 -2.87 -11.14 -4.31
C LYS A 49 -3.17 -10.10 -3.24
N ILE A 50 -4.45 -9.97 -2.90
CA ILE A 50 -4.93 -9.14 -1.80
C ILE A 50 -5.46 -10.06 -0.70
N THR A 51 -4.91 -9.92 0.50
CA THR A 51 -5.39 -10.59 1.71
C THR A 51 -6.01 -9.55 2.62
N SER A 52 -7.34 -9.55 2.75
CA SER A 52 -8.06 -8.62 3.62
C SER A 52 -7.76 -8.93 5.09
N ILE A 53 -7.46 -7.90 5.87
CA ILE A 53 -7.25 -7.95 7.32
C ILE A 53 -8.49 -7.42 8.02
N SER A 54 -8.87 -6.17 7.75
CA SER A 54 -10.04 -5.56 8.35
C SER A 54 -10.72 -4.58 7.39
N ARG A 55 -12.01 -4.33 7.63
CA ARG A 55 -12.78 -3.30 6.93
C ARG A 55 -13.69 -2.57 7.91
N THR A 56 -13.57 -1.26 7.94
CA THR A 56 -14.46 -0.39 8.68
C THR A 56 -15.34 0.39 7.72
N VAL A 57 -16.65 0.36 7.93
CA VAL A 57 -17.64 1.03 7.08
C VAL A 57 -18.36 2.10 7.89
N GLY A 58 -18.16 3.36 7.51
CA GLY A 58 -18.93 4.51 8.00
C GLY A 58 -20.06 4.89 7.06
N SER A 59 -20.74 5.98 7.35
CA SER A 59 -21.87 6.47 6.53
C SER A 59 -21.45 6.93 5.13
N THR A 60 -20.23 7.45 4.99
CA THR A 60 -19.70 8.00 3.73
C THR A 60 -18.26 7.56 3.45
N GLN A 61 -17.67 6.76 4.31
CA GLN A 61 -16.27 6.38 4.23
C GLN A 61 -16.08 4.90 4.52
N VAL A 62 -15.17 4.28 3.78
CA VAL A 62 -14.69 2.93 4.04
C VAL A 62 -13.19 3.00 4.28
N VAL A 63 -12.72 2.25 5.28
CA VAL A 63 -11.29 2.02 5.52
C VAL A 63 -11.03 0.53 5.37
N ASP A 64 -10.13 0.20 4.44
CA ASP A 64 -9.69 -1.16 4.18
C ASP A 64 -8.24 -1.33 4.62
N GLU A 65 -7.99 -2.33 5.44
CA GLU A 65 -6.68 -2.81 5.82
C GLU A 65 -6.44 -4.17 5.15
N PHE A 66 -5.35 -4.29 4.43
CA PHE A 66 -5.05 -5.50 3.67
C PHE A 66 -3.55 -5.67 3.45
N ILE A 67 -3.14 -6.89 3.13
CA ILE A 67 -1.81 -7.17 2.63
C ILE A 67 -1.89 -7.38 1.12
N MET A 68 -1.07 -6.65 0.38
CA MET A 68 -0.83 -6.89 -1.03
C MET A 68 0.48 -7.65 -1.20
N SER A 69 0.44 -8.74 -1.95
CA SER A 69 1.63 -9.51 -2.28
C SER A 69 1.75 -9.76 -3.78
N PHE A 70 2.98 -9.76 -4.28
CA PHE A 70 3.27 -9.92 -5.71
C PHE A 70 4.77 -10.19 -5.94
N THR A 71 5.11 -10.71 -7.12
CA THR A 71 6.49 -10.72 -7.62
C THR A 71 6.76 -9.48 -8.46
N HIS A 72 7.82 -8.73 -8.15
CA HIS A 72 8.22 -7.54 -8.90
C HIS A 72 8.90 -7.94 -10.23
N ASP A 73 8.10 -8.47 -11.15
CA ASP A 73 8.50 -8.96 -12.48
C ASP A 73 8.19 -7.99 -13.63
N ALA A 74 7.55 -6.85 -13.33
CA ALA A 74 7.20 -5.79 -14.25
C ALA A 74 7.47 -4.40 -13.64
N GLU A 75 7.52 -3.36 -14.46
CA GLU A 75 7.53 -1.98 -13.98
C GLU A 75 6.14 -1.63 -13.42
N ILE A 76 6.10 -1.06 -12.20
CA ILE A 76 4.87 -0.70 -11.48
C ILE A 76 4.94 0.79 -11.15
N ASP A 77 4.59 1.65 -12.10
CA ASP A 77 4.77 3.10 -11.98
C ASP A 77 4.09 3.71 -10.76
N TRP A 78 2.95 3.19 -10.36
CA TRP A 78 2.21 3.74 -9.24
C TRP A 78 2.82 3.39 -7.87
N LEU A 79 3.53 2.26 -7.77
CA LEU A 79 4.15 1.75 -6.53
C LEU A 79 5.66 2.01 -6.48
N LEU A 80 6.33 1.79 -7.59
CA LEU A 80 7.79 1.81 -7.73
C LEU A 80 8.19 2.61 -8.99
N PRO A 81 7.84 3.92 -9.07
CA PRO A 81 8.11 4.72 -10.27
C PRO A 81 9.60 4.72 -10.62
N GLY A 82 9.90 4.36 -11.86
CA GLY A 82 11.27 4.33 -12.40
C GLY A 82 12.14 3.16 -11.94
N VAL A 83 11.60 2.23 -11.15
CA VAL A 83 12.35 1.05 -10.68
C VAL A 83 12.17 -0.11 -11.64
N LYS A 84 13.30 -0.65 -12.13
CA LYS A 84 13.30 -1.84 -13.00
C LYS A 84 12.92 -3.10 -12.22
N PRO A 85 12.27 -4.08 -12.87
CA PRO A 85 11.90 -5.35 -12.25
C PRO A 85 13.11 -6.03 -11.57
N THR A 86 12.91 -6.48 -10.34
CA THR A 86 13.96 -7.15 -9.55
C THR A 86 13.74 -8.65 -9.42
N GLY A 87 12.58 -9.15 -9.81
CA GLY A 87 12.18 -10.55 -9.64
C GLY A 87 11.94 -10.95 -8.18
N LYS A 88 11.96 -10.01 -7.25
CA LYS A 88 11.76 -10.29 -5.82
C LYS A 88 10.28 -10.36 -5.48
N TYR A 89 9.93 -11.26 -4.57
CA TYR A 89 8.60 -11.33 -3.98
C TYR A 89 8.45 -10.31 -2.87
N VAL A 90 7.30 -9.65 -2.80
CA VAL A 90 7.01 -8.53 -1.90
C VAL A 90 5.67 -8.77 -1.21
N GLU A 91 5.60 -8.48 0.09
CA GLU A 91 4.39 -8.47 0.90
C GLU A 91 4.30 -7.14 1.65
N ILE A 92 3.21 -6.38 1.43
CA ILE A 92 3.08 -5.02 1.94
C ILE A 92 1.75 -4.86 2.67
N PRO A 93 1.74 -4.44 3.96
CA PRO A 93 0.53 -3.91 4.58
C PRO A 93 0.12 -2.61 3.91
N MET A 94 -1.13 -2.51 3.56
CA MET A 94 -1.71 -1.33 2.93
C MET A 94 -2.98 -0.90 3.64
N LEU A 95 -3.22 0.40 3.64
CA LEU A 95 -4.43 1.01 4.14
C LEU A 95 -5.05 1.89 3.05
N GLY A 96 -6.28 1.58 2.67
CA GLY A 96 -7.10 2.41 1.77
C GLY A 96 -8.16 3.17 2.56
N VAL A 97 -8.20 4.49 2.42
CA VAL A 97 -9.25 5.36 2.97
C VAL A 97 -10.07 5.90 1.82
N ILE A 98 -11.30 5.41 1.69
CA ILE A 98 -12.14 5.63 0.52
C ILE A 98 -13.39 6.41 0.93
N GLN A 99 -13.59 7.59 0.34
CA GLN A 99 -14.74 8.45 0.59
C GLN A 99 -15.76 8.35 -0.53
N PHE A 100 -17.02 8.26 -0.17
CA PHE A 100 -18.15 8.21 -1.10
C PHE A 100 -19.03 9.46 -0.99
N ARG A 101 -19.61 9.83 -2.13
CA ARG A 101 -20.72 10.78 -2.22
C ARG A 101 -21.88 10.09 -2.90
N GLY A 102 -22.91 9.73 -2.12
CA GLY A 102 -23.92 8.76 -2.55
C GLY A 102 -23.25 7.41 -2.82
N SER A 103 -23.50 6.82 -3.98
CA SER A 103 -22.91 5.53 -4.38
C SER A 103 -21.60 5.67 -5.16
N LYS A 104 -21.06 6.89 -5.30
CA LYS A 104 -19.86 7.15 -6.12
C LYS A 104 -18.65 7.48 -5.27
N LEU A 105 -17.49 6.94 -5.66
CA LEU A 105 -16.20 7.26 -5.07
C LEU A 105 -15.88 8.74 -5.31
N CYS A 106 -15.55 9.44 -4.24
CA CYS A 106 -15.22 10.86 -4.22
C CYS A 106 -13.71 11.07 -4.13
N HIS A 107 -13.07 10.42 -3.17
CA HIS A 107 -11.62 10.36 -3.10
C HIS A 107 -11.13 9.06 -2.47
N GLU A 108 -9.87 8.73 -2.73
CA GLU A 108 -9.18 7.56 -2.19
C GLU A 108 -7.75 7.95 -1.85
N HIS A 109 -7.35 7.66 -0.60
CA HIS A 109 -5.97 7.78 -0.14
C HIS A 109 -5.44 6.40 0.22
N ILE A 110 -4.31 6.02 -0.37
CA ILE A 110 -3.72 4.71 -0.15
C ILE A 110 -2.34 4.89 0.49
N TYR A 111 -2.13 4.17 1.57
CA TYR A 111 -0.93 4.24 2.41
C TYR A 111 -0.23 2.89 2.44
N TRP A 112 1.07 2.93 2.42
CA TRP A 112 1.95 1.79 2.71
C TRP A 112 3.32 2.29 3.17
N ASP A 113 4.16 1.39 3.68
CA ASP A 113 5.55 1.69 4.02
C ASP A 113 6.45 1.46 2.80
N GLN A 114 6.87 2.54 2.15
CA GLN A 114 7.74 2.47 0.98
C GLN A 114 9.15 1.98 1.35
N ALA A 115 9.64 2.27 2.55
CA ALA A 115 10.95 1.78 2.99
C ALA A 115 10.95 0.25 3.06
N SER A 116 9.88 -0.35 3.60
CA SER A 116 9.71 -1.81 3.62
C SER A 116 9.74 -2.42 2.22
N VAL A 117 9.08 -1.79 1.25
CA VAL A 117 9.11 -2.25 -0.15
C VAL A 117 10.54 -2.22 -0.70
N LEU A 118 11.24 -1.10 -0.51
CA LEU A 118 12.62 -0.94 -1.02
C LEU A 118 13.60 -1.92 -0.37
N VAL A 119 13.42 -2.24 0.91
CA VAL A 119 14.20 -3.29 1.60
C VAL A 119 13.95 -4.66 0.94
N GLN A 120 12.69 -5.02 0.74
CA GLN A 120 12.33 -6.34 0.18
C GLN A 120 12.84 -6.55 -1.24
N ILE A 121 12.88 -5.50 -2.06
CA ILE A 121 13.42 -5.59 -3.43
C ILE A 121 14.94 -5.38 -3.50
N GLY A 122 15.61 -5.11 -2.37
CA GLY A 122 17.06 -4.98 -2.27
C GLY A 122 17.62 -3.63 -2.72
N LEU A 123 16.80 -2.59 -2.77
CA LEU A 123 17.22 -1.21 -3.10
C LEU A 123 17.52 -0.37 -1.86
N LEU A 124 17.12 -0.80 -0.68
CA LEU A 124 17.44 -0.17 0.59
C LEU A 124 18.11 -1.20 1.50
N ASP A 125 19.35 -0.92 1.93
CA ASP A 125 20.00 -1.67 2.98
C ASP A 125 19.47 -1.20 4.35
N PRO A 126 18.80 -2.06 5.13
CA PRO A 126 18.24 -1.68 6.44
C PRO A 126 19.31 -1.53 7.54
N THR A 127 20.57 -1.87 7.27
CA THR A 127 21.64 -1.84 8.27
C THR A 127 21.78 -0.46 8.89
N GLY A 128 21.56 -0.37 10.21
CA GLY A 128 21.64 0.90 10.96
C GLY A 128 20.45 1.86 10.74
N LEU A 129 19.41 1.43 10.04
CA LEU A 129 18.19 2.20 9.85
C LEU A 129 17.03 1.59 10.65
N PRO A 130 16.11 2.40 11.20
CA PRO A 130 14.93 1.90 11.90
C PRO A 130 13.82 1.51 10.91
N VAL A 131 14.13 0.60 10.00
CA VAL A 131 13.20 0.11 8.97
C VAL A 131 13.18 -1.41 8.94
N ALA A 132 12.01 -1.99 8.64
CA ALA A 132 11.84 -3.42 8.47
C ALA A 132 11.48 -3.74 7.01
N GLY A 133 11.60 -4.98 6.62
CA GLY A 133 11.17 -5.50 5.32
C GLY A 133 9.83 -6.22 5.42
N VAL A 134 9.80 -7.48 5.03
CA VAL A 134 8.61 -8.35 5.03
C VAL A 134 8.00 -8.55 6.43
N GLU A 135 8.75 -8.31 7.48
CA GLU A 135 8.32 -8.44 8.88
C GLU A 135 7.09 -7.55 9.17
N THR A 136 6.96 -6.41 8.49
CA THR A 136 5.79 -5.52 8.63
C THR A 136 4.49 -6.24 8.28
N ALA A 137 4.46 -6.99 7.18
CA ALA A 137 3.31 -7.76 6.75
C ALA A 137 3.09 -9.01 7.62
N ARG A 138 4.16 -9.73 7.93
CA ARG A 138 4.09 -10.97 8.70
C ARG A 138 3.58 -10.75 10.10
N LYS A 139 4.05 -9.68 10.79
CA LYS A 139 3.59 -9.36 12.13
C LYS A 139 2.12 -8.94 12.17
N LEU A 140 1.59 -8.38 11.09
CA LEU A 140 0.16 -8.07 10.99
C LEU A 140 -0.70 -9.34 10.89
N LEU A 141 -0.15 -10.44 10.35
CA LEU A 141 -0.82 -11.73 10.23
C LEU A 141 -0.64 -12.60 11.48
N ASP A 142 0.44 -12.39 12.23
CA ASP A 142 0.83 -13.19 13.38
C ASP A 142 1.31 -12.27 14.51
N GLU A 143 0.44 -12.03 15.49
CA GLU A 143 0.73 -11.15 16.64
C GLU A 143 1.81 -11.70 17.58
N ASP A 144 2.06 -13.01 17.55
CA ASP A 144 3.08 -13.68 18.37
C ASP A 144 4.51 -13.43 17.89
N LEU A 145 4.70 -12.92 16.66
CA LEU A 145 6.01 -12.54 16.18
C LEU A 145 6.62 -11.41 17.05
N PRO A 146 7.96 -11.36 17.20
CA PRO A 146 8.62 -10.41 18.09
C PRO A 146 8.27 -8.96 17.82
N SER A 147 8.01 -8.20 18.89
CA SER A 147 7.86 -6.74 18.88
C SER A 147 9.17 -6.05 19.27
N ASN A 148 9.29 -4.77 18.94
CA ASN A 148 10.38 -3.88 19.37
C ASN A 148 11.79 -4.30 18.87
N THR A 149 11.87 -5.14 17.85
CA THR A 149 13.14 -5.64 17.29
C THR A 149 14.04 -4.54 16.72
N LEU A 150 13.46 -3.39 16.33
CA LEU A 150 14.19 -2.22 15.84
C LEU A 150 14.55 -1.22 16.96
N MET A 151 14.26 -1.55 18.23
CA MET A 151 14.49 -0.68 19.36
C MET A 151 15.65 -1.22 20.25
N PRO A 152 16.91 -0.76 20.05
CA PRO A 152 18.05 -1.30 20.82
C PRO A 152 17.93 -1.13 22.34
N SER A 153 17.23 -0.07 22.77
CA SER A 153 17.00 0.22 24.19
C SER A 153 15.92 -0.64 24.85
N TRP A 154 15.19 -1.47 24.10
CA TRP A 154 14.08 -2.27 24.64
C TRP A 154 14.51 -3.16 25.81
N SER A 155 15.61 -3.90 25.65
CA SER A 155 16.14 -4.77 26.68
C SER A 155 16.57 -4.04 27.95
N SER A 156 16.93 -2.75 27.86
CA SER A 156 17.35 -1.95 29.02
C SER A 156 16.23 -1.63 30.00
N SER A 157 14.98 -1.84 29.60
CA SER A 157 13.78 -1.64 30.44
C SER A 157 13.24 -2.94 31.04
N GLU A 158 13.84 -4.08 30.76
CA GLU A 158 13.41 -5.36 31.30
C GLU A 158 13.47 -5.37 32.83
N GLY A 159 12.38 -5.80 33.46
CA GLY A 159 12.26 -5.84 34.91
C GLY A 159 12.12 -4.49 35.62
N LYS A 160 12.09 -3.36 34.89
CA LYS A 160 11.82 -2.07 35.52
C LYS A 160 10.32 -1.95 35.88
N PRO A 161 10.01 -1.33 37.05
CA PRO A 161 8.64 -1.15 37.47
C PRO A 161 7.88 -0.24 36.48
N VAL A 162 6.64 -0.59 36.23
CA VAL A 162 5.67 0.23 35.46
C VAL A 162 4.84 0.97 36.49
N SER A 163 4.93 2.31 36.50
CA SER A 163 4.19 3.21 37.41
C SER A 163 2.92 3.75 36.74
#